data_b67c8cf72efe0ccb9d0669606daa59fe
#
_entry.id   b67c8cf72efe0ccb9d0669606daa59fe
#
_cell.length_a   1.000
_cell.length_b   1.000
_cell.length_c   1.000
_cell.angle_alpha   90.00
_cell.angle_beta   90.00
_cell.angle_gamma   90.00
#
_symmetry.space_group_name_H-M   'P 1'
#
loop_
_entity.id
_entity.type
_entity.pdbx_description
1 polymer ?
#
loop_
_entity_poly.entity_id
_entity_poly.type
_entity_poly.pdbx_seq_one_letter_code
_entity_poly.pdbx_strand_id
1 'polypeptide(L)'
;MKYMAEAKTNAMRILDRAKIKYEMHTYPHTEGEAVDGMNVAKLTGQDPVKVYKTLVTRGASNPSKNFYVFVIPVAKELDLKKAAKAVGEKSVEMIHVKEINGITGYIRGGCSPVGMKKQFKTTFHEDVNALDTVVFSGGKIGLQIEAAPADIIKLINGQTADICY
;
A
#
# COMPACT_ATOMS: atom_id res chain seq x y z
N MET A 1 19.04 11.63 17.96
CA MET A 1 18.94 11.67 17.31
C MET A 1 18.61 12.00 16.57
N LYS A 2 18.63 12.07 16.12
CA LYS A 2 18.41 12.33 15.29
C LYS A 2 17.93 12.08 14.35
N TYR A 3 17.72 11.53 14.21
CA TYR A 3 17.24 11.27 13.33
C TYR A 3 16.45 11.90 12.92
N MET A 4 16.20 12.01 13.38
CA MET A 4 15.49 12.73 12.91
C MET A 4 15.75 13.60 11.82
N ALA A 5 16.66 13.92 11.68
CA ALA A 5 17.17 14.51 10.48
C ALA A 5 16.79 13.75 9.24
N GLU A 6 16.10 12.67 9.43
CA GLU A 6 15.60 11.90 8.31
C GLU A 6 14.55 12.66 7.55
N ALA A 7 14.72 12.74 6.24
CA ALA A 7 13.71 13.32 5.38
C ALA A 7 12.44 12.50 5.45
N LYS A 8 11.32 13.17 5.53
CA LYS A 8 10.02 12.51 5.47
C LYS A 8 9.81 11.92 4.08
N THR A 9 9.13 10.78 4.03
CA THR A 9 8.71 10.20 2.76
C THR A 9 7.62 11.06 2.13
N ASN A 10 7.38 10.84 0.84
CA ASN A 10 6.30 11.53 0.15
C ASN A 10 4.94 11.22 0.79
N ALA A 11 4.75 9.97 1.20
CA ALA A 11 3.51 9.58 1.90
C ALA A 11 3.31 10.39 3.17
N MET A 12 4.36 10.52 4.00
CA MET A 12 4.26 11.28 5.24
C MET A 12 3.98 12.75 5.00
N ARG A 13 4.61 13.35 3.98
CA ARG A 13 4.36 14.76 3.63
C ARG A 13 2.91 15.00 3.25
N ILE A 14 2.33 14.06 2.49
CA ILE A 14 0.93 14.18 2.07
C ILE A 14 0.00 14.07 3.26
N LEU A 15 0.26 13.13 4.17
CA LEU A 15 -0.54 12.99 5.38
C LEU A 15 -0.46 14.24 6.28
N ASP A 16 0.74 14.79 6.44
CA ASP A 16 0.94 16.00 7.22
C ASP A 16 0.17 17.18 6.62
N ARG A 17 0.25 17.32 5.30
CA ARG A 17 -0.43 18.41 4.59
C ARG A 17 -1.95 18.30 4.71
N ALA A 18 -2.45 17.07 4.70
CA ALA A 18 -3.88 16.79 4.86
C ALA A 18 -4.33 16.83 6.33
N LYS A 19 -3.39 16.98 7.26
CA LYS A 19 -3.65 17.00 8.70
C LYS A 19 -4.27 15.71 9.19
N ILE A 20 -3.85 14.60 8.63
CA ILE A 20 -4.28 13.26 9.03
C ILE A 20 -3.34 12.75 10.10
N LYS A 21 -3.91 12.29 11.21
CA LYS A 21 -3.16 11.67 12.28
C LYS A 21 -2.63 10.31 11.86
N TYR A 22 -1.38 10.04 12.16
CA TYR A 22 -0.79 8.72 11.93
C TYR A 22 0.34 8.45 12.91
N GLU A 23 0.64 7.17 13.10
CA GLU A 23 1.80 6.73 13.86
C GLU A 23 2.77 6.06 12.91
N MET A 24 4.06 6.11 13.27
CA MET A 24 5.10 5.45 12.49
C MET A 24 5.63 4.24 13.24
N HIS A 25 5.91 3.18 12.51
CA HIS A 25 6.55 1.98 13.05
C HIS A 25 7.76 1.68 12.18
N THR A 26 8.88 1.37 12.82
CA THR A 26 10.10 1.02 12.10
C THR A 26 10.44 -0.44 12.37
N TYR A 27 11.15 -1.06 11.45
CA TYR A 27 11.60 -2.43 11.62
C TYR A 27 13.00 -2.59 11.02
N PRO A 28 13.82 -3.50 11.58
CA PRO A 28 15.16 -3.72 11.06
C PRO A 28 15.11 -4.35 9.67
N HIS A 29 16.01 -3.91 8.81
CA HIS A 29 16.07 -4.40 7.43
C HIS A 29 17.48 -4.23 6.89
N THR A 30 17.79 -4.98 5.83
CA THR A 30 19.02 -4.77 5.07
C THR A 30 18.73 -3.80 3.94
N GLU A 31 19.63 -2.84 3.74
CA GLU A 31 19.46 -1.82 2.70
C GLU A 31 19.13 -2.44 1.34
N GLY A 32 18.05 -1.97 0.73
CA GLY A 32 17.62 -2.45 -0.59
C GLY A 32 16.94 -3.80 -0.61
N GLU A 33 16.81 -4.48 0.54
CA GLU A 33 16.15 -5.78 0.61
C GLU A 33 14.74 -5.65 1.18
N ALA A 34 13.76 -6.12 0.41
CA ALA A 34 12.37 -6.13 0.85
C ALA A 34 12.17 -7.19 1.93
N VAL A 35 11.31 -6.87 2.91
CA VAL A 35 10.88 -7.82 3.94
C VAL A 35 9.41 -8.12 3.67
N ASP A 36 9.03 -9.39 3.65
CA ASP A 36 7.64 -9.75 3.36
C ASP A 36 6.70 -9.26 4.48
N GLY A 37 5.43 -9.06 4.12
CA GLY A 37 4.45 -8.43 5.01
C GLY A 37 4.22 -9.17 6.32
N MET A 38 4.24 -10.49 6.31
CA MET A 38 4.06 -11.26 7.55
C MET A 38 5.22 -11.05 8.51
N ASN A 39 6.44 -11.00 7.99
CA ASN A 39 7.62 -10.70 8.81
C ASN A 39 7.64 -9.26 9.28
N VAL A 40 7.18 -8.31 8.47
CA VAL A 40 7.05 -6.92 8.89
C VAL A 40 6.09 -6.82 10.07
N ALA A 41 4.94 -7.49 10.00
CA ALA A 41 3.98 -7.49 11.11
C ALA A 41 4.63 -8.04 12.38
N LYS A 42 5.37 -9.14 12.25
CA LYS A 42 6.06 -9.77 13.38
C LYS A 42 7.12 -8.84 13.97
N LEU A 43 7.94 -8.23 13.13
CA LEU A 43 9.04 -7.35 13.57
C LEU A 43 8.54 -6.08 14.24
N THR A 44 7.38 -5.59 13.83
CA THR A 44 6.78 -4.38 14.42
C THR A 44 5.83 -4.68 15.58
N GLY A 45 5.59 -5.96 15.86
CA GLY A 45 4.67 -6.36 16.92
C GLY A 45 3.22 -6.06 16.59
N GLN A 46 2.88 -5.89 15.32
CA GLN A 46 1.52 -5.58 14.89
C GLN A 46 0.73 -6.85 14.58
N ASP A 47 -0.57 -6.79 14.83
CA ASP A 47 -1.47 -7.87 14.46
C ASP A 47 -1.53 -7.96 12.92
N PRO A 48 -1.22 -9.12 12.32
CA PRO A 48 -1.26 -9.27 10.86
C PRO A 48 -2.60 -8.90 10.21
N VAL A 49 -3.68 -9.00 10.98
CA VAL A 49 -5.03 -8.66 10.50
C VAL A 49 -5.12 -7.20 10.04
N LYS A 50 -4.35 -6.31 10.65
CA LYS A 50 -4.38 -4.90 10.31
C LYS A 50 -3.18 -4.43 9.47
N VAL A 51 -2.24 -5.31 9.16
CA VAL A 51 -1.09 -4.98 8.32
C VAL A 51 -1.42 -5.34 6.88
N TYR A 52 -1.39 -4.33 6.02
CA TYR A 52 -1.77 -4.45 4.61
C TYR A 52 -0.56 -4.25 3.70
N LYS A 53 -0.58 -4.91 2.56
CA LYS A 53 0.44 -4.77 1.51
C LYS A 53 -0.18 -4.12 0.29
N THR A 54 0.63 -3.37 -0.46
CA THR A 54 0.20 -2.62 -1.63
C THR A 54 0.68 -3.31 -2.90
N LEU A 55 -0.25 -3.68 -3.76
CA LEU A 55 0.02 -4.40 -4.99
C LEU A 55 -0.39 -3.54 -6.18
N VAL A 56 0.43 -3.54 -7.22
CA VAL A 56 0.15 -2.76 -8.44
C VAL A 56 -0.07 -3.72 -9.60
N THR A 57 -1.15 -3.47 -10.33
CA THR A 57 -1.55 -4.30 -11.47
C THR A 57 -1.73 -3.43 -12.71
N ARG A 58 -1.79 -4.09 -13.85
CA ARG A 58 -2.18 -3.45 -15.11
C ARG A 58 -3.47 -4.06 -15.63
N GLY A 59 -4.31 -3.25 -16.21
CA GLY A 59 -5.58 -3.70 -16.79
C GLY A 59 -5.43 -4.06 -18.26
N ALA A 60 -6.15 -5.09 -18.70
CA ALA A 60 -6.08 -5.58 -20.07
C ALA A 60 -6.57 -4.55 -21.10
N SER A 61 -7.44 -3.62 -20.71
CA SER A 61 -7.98 -2.61 -21.63
C SER A 61 -6.91 -1.70 -22.21
N ASN A 62 -5.88 -1.38 -21.43
CA ASN A 62 -4.73 -0.61 -21.88
C ASN A 62 -3.55 -0.90 -20.97
N PRO A 63 -2.81 -2.02 -21.22
CA PRO A 63 -1.78 -2.49 -20.29
C PRO A 63 -0.62 -1.53 -20.03
N SER A 64 -0.39 -0.58 -20.92
CA SER A 64 0.71 0.39 -20.76
C SER A 64 0.29 1.64 -20.00
N LYS A 65 -1.00 1.83 -19.74
CA LYS A 65 -1.52 3.04 -19.10
C LYS A 65 -2.47 2.81 -17.95
N ASN A 66 -3.26 1.74 -18.00
CA ASN A 66 -4.28 1.50 -16.98
C ASN A 66 -3.71 0.64 -15.86
N PHE A 67 -3.24 1.33 -14.82
CA PHE A 67 -2.71 0.68 -13.63
C PHE A 67 -3.71 0.82 -12.49
N TYR A 68 -3.82 -0.22 -11.69
CA TYR A 68 -4.72 -0.27 -10.54
C TYR A 68 -3.96 -0.76 -9.32
N VAL A 69 -4.25 -0.15 -8.18
CA VAL A 69 -3.59 -0.47 -6.92
C VAL A 69 -4.56 -1.21 -6.02
N PHE A 70 -4.10 -2.31 -5.44
CA PHE A 70 -4.90 -3.10 -4.51
C PHE A 70 -4.14 -3.21 -3.19
N VAL A 71 -4.83 -2.92 -2.09
CA VAL A 71 -4.23 -2.95 -0.76
C VAL A 71 -4.95 -4.00 0.05
N ILE A 72 -4.23 -5.05 0.43
CA ILE A 72 -4.82 -6.25 1.02
C ILE A 72 -4.07 -6.69 2.28
N PRO A 73 -4.73 -7.45 3.17
CA PRO A 73 -4.05 -7.99 4.35
C PRO A 73 -2.83 -8.83 3.94
N VAL A 74 -1.74 -8.68 4.70
CA VAL A 74 -0.49 -9.41 4.39
C VAL A 74 -0.67 -10.93 4.43
N ALA A 75 -1.65 -11.43 5.19
CA ALA A 75 -1.91 -12.86 5.32
C ALA A 75 -2.82 -13.39 4.20
N LYS A 76 -3.31 -12.54 3.32
CA LYS A 76 -4.23 -12.94 2.25
C LYS A 76 -3.59 -12.76 0.88
N GLU A 77 -4.18 -13.40 -0.12
CA GLU A 77 -3.74 -13.29 -1.50
C GLU A 77 -4.78 -12.57 -2.34
N LEU A 78 -4.32 -11.77 -3.29
CA LEU A 78 -5.20 -11.08 -4.23
C LEU A 78 -5.84 -12.08 -5.18
N ASP A 79 -7.17 -12.03 -5.28
CA ASP A 79 -7.90 -12.78 -6.30
C ASP A 79 -8.00 -11.89 -7.55
N LEU A 80 -7.23 -12.22 -8.58
CA LEU A 80 -7.15 -11.37 -9.78
C LEU A 80 -8.49 -11.20 -10.49
N LYS A 81 -9.37 -12.19 -10.40
CA LYS A 81 -10.71 -12.09 -11.00
C LYS A 81 -11.58 -11.09 -10.25
N LYS A 82 -11.58 -11.17 -8.91
CA LYS A 82 -12.30 -10.21 -8.07
C LYS A 82 -11.74 -8.81 -8.23
N ALA A 83 -10.40 -8.70 -8.32
CA ALA A 83 -9.73 -7.42 -8.52
C ALA A 83 -10.15 -6.77 -9.84
N ALA A 84 -10.16 -7.53 -10.93
CA ALA A 84 -10.58 -7.04 -12.24
C ALA A 84 -12.03 -6.55 -12.19
N LYS A 85 -12.90 -7.33 -11.57
CA LYS A 85 -14.32 -6.95 -11.43
C LYS A 85 -14.47 -5.64 -10.65
N ALA A 86 -13.70 -5.47 -9.60
CA ALA A 86 -13.78 -4.28 -8.76
C ALA A 86 -13.43 -2.99 -9.51
N VAL A 87 -12.60 -3.08 -10.54
CA VAL A 87 -12.15 -1.90 -11.31
C VAL A 87 -12.75 -1.83 -12.71
N GLY A 88 -13.64 -2.76 -13.05
CA GLY A 88 -14.30 -2.75 -14.36
C GLY A 88 -13.43 -3.20 -15.52
N GLU A 89 -12.40 -3.99 -15.24
CA GLU A 89 -11.52 -4.56 -16.27
C GLU A 89 -11.92 -6.00 -16.56
N LYS A 90 -11.65 -6.44 -17.78
CA LYS A 90 -11.85 -7.83 -18.15
C LYS A 90 -10.87 -8.72 -17.40
N SER A 91 -9.63 -8.26 -17.24
CA SER A 91 -8.61 -8.95 -16.47
C SER A 91 -7.56 -7.94 -16.00
N VAL A 92 -6.87 -8.28 -14.92
CA VAL A 92 -5.71 -7.53 -14.45
C VAL A 92 -4.60 -8.52 -14.17
N GLU A 93 -3.36 -8.05 -14.27
CA GLU A 93 -2.20 -8.87 -13.92
C GLU A 93 -1.19 -8.03 -13.15
N MET A 94 -0.38 -8.68 -12.33
CA MET A 94 0.64 -7.99 -11.58
C MET A 94 1.68 -7.40 -12.54
N ILE A 95 2.16 -6.18 -12.23
CA ILE A 95 3.30 -5.63 -12.95
C ILE A 95 4.56 -6.36 -12.51
N HIS A 96 5.63 -6.26 -13.32
CA HIS A 96 6.91 -6.84 -12.94
C HIS A 96 7.58 -5.97 -11.86
N VAL A 97 8.36 -6.61 -10.98
CA VAL A 97 9.07 -5.91 -9.90
C VAL A 97 9.91 -4.75 -10.44
N LYS A 98 10.58 -4.95 -11.57
CA LYS A 98 11.44 -3.92 -12.17
C LYS A 98 10.68 -2.70 -12.67
N GLU A 99 9.36 -2.80 -12.84
CA GLU A 99 8.51 -1.69 -13.28
C GLU A 99 8.00 -0.83 -12.13
N ILE A 100 8.05 -1.34 -10.91
CA ILE A 100 7.43 -0.67 -9.76
C ILE A 100 7.90 0.76 -9.59
N ASN A 101 9.21 0.98 -9.63
CA ASN A 101 9.76 2.33 -9.42
C ASN A 101 9.32 3.31 -10.51
N GLY A 102 9.37 2.88 -11.77
CA GLY A 102 8.97 3.74 -12.87
C GLY A 102 7.51 4.14 -12.83
N ILE A 103 6.65 3.24 -12.39
CA ILE A 103 5.20 3.46 -12.35
C ILE A 103 4.80 4.22 -11.09
N THR A 104 5.32 3.86 -9.93
CA THR A 104 4.85 4.38 -8.64
C THR A 104 5.77 5.43 -8.00
N GLY A 105 7.05 5.40 -8.31
CA GLY A 105 8.06 6.22 -7.63
C GLY A 105 8.62 5.55 -6.37
N TYR A 106 8.05 4.42 -5.97
CA TYR A 106 8.51 3.65 -4.83
C TYR A 106 9.26 2.41 -5.26
N ILE A 107 9.86 1.69 -4.32
CA ILE A 107 10.56 0.44 -4.61
C ILE A 107 9.79 -0.72 -3.95
N ARG A 108 10.07 -1.93 -4.39
CA ARG A 108 9.48 -3.14 -3.81
C ARG A 108 9.75 -3.18 -2.30
N GLY A 109 8.73 -3.47 -1.52
CA GLY A 109 8.83 -3.50 -0.05
C GLY A 109 8.66 -2.14 0.59
N GLY A 110 8.70 -1.06 -0.20
CA GLY A 110 8.47 0.30 0.27
C GLY A 110 7.39 1.02 -0.52
N CYS A 111 6.52 0.30 -1.19
CA CYS A 111 5.46 0.89 -1.99
C CYS A 111 4.26 1.23 -1.13
N SER A 112 3.97 2.53 -0.98
CA SER A 112 2.83 3.02 -0.22
C SER A 112 1.65 3.32 -1.14
N PRO A 113 0.40 3.13 -0.69
CA PRO A 113 -0.76 3.56 -1.48
C PRO A 113 -0.91 5.08 -1.52
N VAL A 114 -0.19 5.79 -0.65
CA VAL A 114 -0.22 7.26 -0.57
C VAL A 114 1.06 7.81 -1.19
N GLY A 115 0.93 8.79 -2.09
CA GLY A 115 2.09 9.50 -2.60
C GLY A 115 2.77 8.89 -3.82
N MET A 116 2.09 8.04 -4.56
CA MET A 116 2.60 7.54 -5.83
C MET A 116 2.76 8.70 -6.83
N LYS A 117 3.62 8.52 -7.83
CA LYS A 117 3.82 9.53 -8.89
C LYS A 117 2.52 10.01 -9.50
N LYS A 118 1.55 9.10 -9.63
CA LYS A 118 0.22 9.38 -10.12
C LYS A 118 -0.74 8.65 -9.19
N GLN A 119 -1.85 9.29 -8.85
CA GLN A 119 -2.85 8.64 -8.02
C GLN A 119 -3.68 7.69 -8.88
N PHE A 120 -3.33 6.42 -8.86
CA PHE A 120 -4.08 5.37 -9.55
C PHE A 120 -5.31 5.00 -8.74
N LYS A 121 -6.31 4.44 -9.45
CA LYS A 121 -7.49 3.92 -8.77
C LYS A 121 -7.05 2.84 -7.77
N THR A 122 -7.37 3.03 -6.50
CA THR A 122 -6.93 2.17 -5.41
C THR A 122 -8.11 1.54 -4.72
N THR A 123 -8.05 0.21 -4.56
CA THR A 123 -9.08 -0.57 -3.89
C THR A 123 -8.47 -1.28 -2.69
N PHE A 124 -9.07 -1.10 -1.51
CA PHE A 124 -8.72 -1.82 -0.30
C PHE A 124 -9.63 -3.03 -0.16
N HIS A 125 -9.07 -4.15 0.31
CA HIS A 125 -9.93 -5.28 0.64
C HIS A 125 -10.94 -4.87 1.72
N GLU A 126 -12.18 -5.31 1.56
CA GLU A 126 -13.29 -4.84 2.39
C GLU A 126 -13.11 -5.06 3.90
N ASP A 127 -12.29 -6.02 4.32
CA ASP A 127 -12.02 -6.26 5.73
C ASP A 127 -11.47 -5.01 6.44
N VAL A 128 -10.92 -4.07 5.68
CA VAL A 128 -10.40 -2.81 6.24
C VAL A 128 -11.48 -2.01 6.96
N ASN A 129 -12.74 -2.18 6.56
CA ASN A 129 -13.87 -1.45 7.15
C ASN A 129 -14.12 -1.85 8.61
N ALA A 130 -13.62 -3.00 9.05
CA ALA A 130 -13.77 -3.46 10.43
C ALA A 130 -12.62 -3.04 11.34
N LEU A 131 -11.62 -2.33 10.81
CA LEU A 131 -10.43 -1.95 11.56
C LEU A 131 -10.53 -0.52 12.09
N ASP A 132 -10.02 -0.31 13.31
CA ASP A 132 -9.85 1.05 13.85
C ASP A 132 -8.69 1.75 13.16
N THR A 133 -7.60 1.01 12.93
CA THR A 133 -6.45 1.51 12.18
C THR A 133 -5.94 0.44 11.24
N VAL A 134 -5.31 0.89 10.15
CA VAL A 134 -4.65 0.03 9.18
C VAL A 134 -3.18 0.42 9.11
N VAL A 135 -2.31 -0.58 8.97
CA VAL A 135 -0.86 -0.39 8.88
C VAL A 135 -0.41 -0.73 7.46
N PHE A 136 0.36 0.17 6.85
CA PHE A 136 0.84 -0.02 5.48
C PHE A 136 2.22 0.64 5.31
N SER A 137 2.85 0.41 4.17
CA SER A 137 4.18 0.97 3.95
C SER A 137 4.18 2.49 4.02
N GLY A 138 5.16 3.03 4.72
CA GLY A 138 5.36 4.46 4.82
C GLY A 138 6.11 5.08 3.65
N GLY A 139 6.45 4.30 2.63
CA GLY A 139 7.12 4.80 1.44
C GLY A 139 8.59 4.43 1.33
N LYS A 140 9.09 3.61 2.22
CA LYS A 140 10.43 3.03 2.13
C LYS A 140 10.49 1.75 2.97
N ILE A 141 11.42 0.86 2.63
CA ILE A 141 11.66 -0.35 3.41
C ILE A 141 12.07 0.07 4.83
N GLY A 142 11.54 -0.60 5.83
CA GLY A 142 11.85 -0.32 7.22
C GLY A 142 10.88 0.61 7.91
N LEU A 143 9.89 1.14 7.18
CA LEU A 143 8.96 2.14 7.71
C LEU A 143 7.52 1.78 7.39
N GLN A 144 6.68 1.78 8.42
CA GLN A 144 5.24 1.58 8.28
C GLN A 144 4.50 2.80 8.85
N ILE A 145 3.33 3.03 8.32
CA ILE A 145 2.40 4.05 8.81
C ILE A 145 1.15 3.35 9.30
N GLU A 146 0.63 3.82 10.43
CA GLU A 146 -0.64 3.36 10.98
C GLU A 146 -1.59 4.54 11.05
N ALA A 147 -2.78 4.40 10.46
CA ALA A 147 -3.77 5.49 10.41
C ALA A 147 -5.19 4.94 10.31
N ALA A 148 -6.18 5.80 10.54
CA ALA A 148 -7.58 5.43 10.39
C ALA A 148 -7.89 5.14 8.93
N PRO A 149 -8.47 3.97 8.61
CA PRO A 149 -8.75 3.60 7.21
C PRO A 149 -9.57 4.62 6.46
N ALA A 150 -10.61 5.15 7.09
CA ALA A 150 -11.50 6.11 6.45
C ALA A 150 -10.76 7.37 5.97
N ASP A 151 -9.78 7.84 6.77
CA ASP A 151 -9.00 9.01 6.41
C ASP A 151 -8.14 8.75 5.18
N ILE A 152 -7.53 7.57 5.12
CA ILE A 152 -6.66 7.20 4.00
C ILE A 152 -7.47 7.00 2.73
N ILE A 153 -8.56 6.25 2.82
CA ILE A 153 -9.42 5.98 1.67
C ILE A 153 -9.96 7.28 1.08
N LYS A 154 -10.40 8.19 1.94
CA LYS A 154 -10.90 9.49 1.50
C LYS A 154 -9.79 10.31 0.83
N LEU A 155 -8.61 10.33 1.43
CA LEU A 155 -7.47 11.11 0.91
C LEU A 155 -7.10 10.74 -0.52
N ILE A 156 -7.07 9.44 -0.81
CA ILE A 156 -6.64 8.95 -2.12
C ILE A 156 -7.82 8.61 -3.04
N ASN A 157 -9.03 8.98 -2.63
CA ASN A 157 -10.25 8.69 -3.38
C ASN A 157 -10.36 7.18 -3.68
N GLY A 158 -10.07 6.38 -2.68
CA GLY A 158 -10.08 4.93 -2.80
C GLY A 158 -11.48 4.33 -2.64
N GLN A 159 -11.55 3.05 -2.87
CA GLN A 159 -12.79 2.27 -2.68
C GLN A 159 -12.47 0.99 -1.91
N THR A 160 -13.52 0.30 -1.47
CA THR A 160 -13.37 -1.01 -0.84
C THR A 160 -14.17 -2.03 -1.64
N ALA A 161 -13.69 -3.27 -1.66
CA ALA A 161 -14.36 -4.38 -2.32
C ALA A 161 -13.77 -5.70 -1.82
N ASP A 162 -14.51 -6.78 -2.04
CA ASP A 162 -13.97 -8.12 -1.81
C ASP A 162 -13.02 -8.46 -2.96
N ILE A 163 -11.72 -8.49 -2.69
CA ILE A 163 -10.69 -8.72 -3.70
C ILE A 163 -9.70 -9.83 -3.33
N CYS A 164 -9.97 -10.55 -2.25
CA CYS A 164 -9.11 -11.64 -1.79
C CYS A 164 -9.81 -12.99 -1.89
N TYR A 165 -9.01 -14.04 -1.91
CA TYR A 165 -9.52 -15.39 -1.80
C TYR A 165 -10.17 -15.63 -0.45
#